data_01b724b083103fa9101a7b5dd876577f
#
_entry.id   01b724b083103fa9101a7b5dd876577f
#
_cell.length_a   1.000
_cell.length_b   1.000
_cell.length_c   1.000
_cell.angle_alpha   90.00
_cell.angle_beta   90.00
_cell.angle_gamma   90.00
#
_symmetry.space_group_name_H-M   'P 1'
#
loop_
_entity.id
_entity.type
_entity.pdbx_description
1 polymer ?
#
loop_
_entity_poly.entity_id
_entity_poly.type
_entity_poly.pdbx_seq_one_letter_code
_entity_poly.pdbx_strand_id
1 'polypeptide(L)'
;MCIRDRLNLERALKLGDELGGHIVTGHVDAVGTVALREERAGSVHFEIDAPRDIAAFIAAKGSFTVDGVSLTVNAVEDLPDGVARFALNIIPHTAGVTTLGARQQGDGVNLEIDVLARYLRRMQSLREA
;
A
#
# COMPACT_ATOMS: atom_id res chain seq x y z
N MET A 1 -6.86 -16.27 -13.47
CA MET A 1 -7.81 -15.71 -12.47
C MET A 1 -8.81 -16.78 -12.10
N CYS A 2 -8.95 -17.06 -10.81
CA CYS A 2 -9.90 -18.07 -10.33
C CYS A 2 -11.31 -17.45 -10.20
N ILE A 3 -12.36 -18.23 -10.44
CA ILE A 3 -13.77 -17.78 -10.34
C ILE A 3 -14.11 -17.19 -8.97
N ARG A 4 -13.30 -17.48 -7.94
CA ARG A 4 -13.50 -17.04 -6.56
C ARG A 4 -12.61 -15.86 -6.15
N ASP A 5 -11.79 -15.34 -7.08
CA ASP A 5 -10.97 -14.17 -6.78
C ASP A 5 -11.83 -12.95 -6.51
N ARG A 6 -11.44 -12.16 -5.54
CA ARG A 6 -12.08 -10.90 -5.20
C ARG A 6 -11.20 -9.75 -5.65
N LEU A 7 -11.82 -8.70 -6.16
CA LEU A 7 -11.17 -7.49 -6.63
C LEU A 7 -11.72 -6.29 -5.87
N ASN A 8 -10.86 -5.33 -5.59
CA ASN A 8 -11.28 -4.01 -5.15
C ASN A 8 -11.66 -3.18 -6.37
N LEU A 9 -12.91 -2.74 -6.45
CA LEU A 9 -13.42 -1.96 -7.58
C LEU A 9 -13.74 -0.54 -7.12
N GLU A 10 -13.30 0.42 -7.90
CA GLU A 10 -13.60 1.84 -7.70
C GLU A 10 -13.89 2.49 -9.05
N ARG A 11 -14.89 3.36 -9.08
CA ARG A 11 -15.18 4.16 -10.27
C ARG A 11 -14.08 5.19 -10.49
N ALA A 12 -13.78 5.50 -11.75
CA ALA A 12 -12.87 6.60 -12.07
C ALA A 12 -13.42 7.92 -11.52
N LEU A 13 -12.53 8.74 -10.96
CA LEU A 13 -12.86 10.08 -10.51
C LEU A 13 -13.31 10.96 -11.68
N LYS A 14 -14.35 11.74 -11.44
CA LYS A 14 -14.79 12.81 -12.33
C LYS A 14 -14.29 14.15 -11.83
N LEU A 15 -14.20 15.14 -12.71
CA LEU A 15 -13.89 16.52 -12.30
C LEU A 15 -14.93 17.00 -11.28
N GLY A 16 -14.45 17.51 -10.14
CA GLY A 16 -15.28 17.98 -9.04
C GLY A 16 -15.58 16.94 -7.97
N ASP A 17 -15.20 15.68 -8.16
CA ASP A 17 -15.32 14.65 -7.12
C ASP A 17 -14.32 14.89 -5.99
N GLU A 18 -14.71 14.53 -4.77
CA GLU A 18 -13.84 14.58 -3.61
C GLU A 18 -12.86 13.39 -3.63
N LEU A 19 -11.60 13.65 -3.24
CA LEU A 19 -10.62 12.58 -3.03
C LEU A 19 -10.90 11.90 -1.70
N GLY A 20 -11.17 10.59 -1.72
CA GLY A 20 -11.33 9.77 -0.51
C GLY A 20 -10.00 9.36 0.13
N GLY A 21 -8.87 9.76 -0.45
CA GLY A 21 -7.51 9.45 -0.01
C GLY A 21 -6.53 10.25 -0.84
N HIS A 22 -5.40 9.64 -1.23
CA HIS A 22 -4.46 10.26 -2.18
C HIS A 22 -4.79 9.84 -3.62
N ILE A 23 -4.04 10.38 -4.59
CA ILE A 23 -4.21 10.01 -6.01
C ILE A 23 -3.67 8.59 -6.23
N VAL A 24 -4.56 7.68 -6.58
CA VAL A 24 -4.26 6.29 -6.92
C VAL A 24 -4.53 6.09 -8.40
N THR A 25 -3.52 5.64 -9.14
CA THR A 25 -3.57 5.52 -10.60
C THR A 25 -3.75 4.09 -11.10
N GLY A 26 -3.63 3.11 -10.21
CA GLY A 26 -3.69 1.69 -10.56
C GLY A 26 -2.41 1.16 -11.23
N HIS A 27 -1.31 1.88 -11.11
CA HIS A 27 -0.01 1.48 -11.63
C HIS A 27 0.78 0.74 -10.54
N VAL A 28 0.59 -0.56 -10.45
CA VAL A 28 1.27 -1.42 -9.48
C VAL A 28 2.78 -1.43 -9.75
N ASP A 29 3.56 -1.16 -8.70
CA ASP A 29 5.02 -1.11 -8.78
C ASP A 29 5.67 -2.41 -8.34
N ALA A 30 5.07 -3.12 -7.39
CA ALA A 30 5.62 -4.34 -6.81
C ALA A 30 4.55 -5.18 -6.14
N VAL A 31 4.93 -6.41 -5.78
CA VAL A 31 4.16 -7.27 -4.89
C VAL A 31 4.88 -7.33 -3.55
N GLY A 32 4.17 -7.01 -2.49
CA GLY A 32 4.63 -7.18 -1.12
C GLY A 32 4.04 -8.42 -0.47
N THR A 33 4.47 -8.69 0.75
CA THR A 33 3.99 -9.83 1.54
C THR A 33 3.50 -9.37 2.89
N VAL A 34 2.34 -9.86 3.32
CA VAL A 34 1.83 -9.63 4.66
C VAL A 34 2.72 -10.37 5.66
N ALA A 35 3.52 -9.63 6.42
CA ALA A 35 4.43 -10.18 7.43
C ALA A 35 3.72 -10.45 8.76
N LEU A 36 2.74 -9.62 9.09
CA LEU A 36 1.93 -9.76 10.30
C LEU A 36 0.52 -9.25 10.06
N ARG A 37 -0.47 -9.96 10.60
CA ARG A 37 -1.86 -9.53 10.71
C ARG A 37 -2.34 -9.74 12.14
N GLU A 38 -2.83 -8.68 12.77
CA GLU A 38 -3.28 -8.74 14.16
C GLU A 38 -4.51 -7.86 14.35
N GLU A 39 -5.56 -8.41 14.92
CA GLU A 39 -6.74 -7.63 15.29
C GLU A 39 -6.47 -6.87 16.59
N ARG A 40 -6.72 -5.56 16.59
CA ARG A 40 -6.50 -4.66 17.73
C ARG A 40 -7.69 -3.73 17.92
N ALA A 41 -8.43 -3.88 19.00
CA ALA A 41 -9.51 -2.97 19.40
C ALA A 41 -10.50 -2.63 18.25
N GLY A 42 -10.89 -3.63 17.46
CA GLY A 42 -11.85 -3.48 16.36
C GLY A 42 -11.24 -3.08 15.02
N SER A 43 -9.97 -2.72 14.96
CA SER A 43 -9.22 -2.51 13.71
C SER A 43 -8.25 -3.67 13.45
N VAL A 44 -7.67 -3.70 12.26
CA VAL A 44 -6.69 -4.71 11.87
C VAL A 44 -5.34 -4.03 11.64
N HIS A 45 -4.35 -4.43 12.41
CA HIS A 45 -2.97 -4.03 12.22
C HIS A 45 -2.29 -4.96 11.22
N PHE A 46 -1.71 -4.39 10.19
CA PHE A 46 -0.88 -5.08 9.21
C PHE A 46 0.55 -4.60 9.26
N GLU A 47 1.49 -5.51 9.14
CA GLU A 47 2.86 -5.22 8.74
C GLU A 47 3.11 -5.88 7.39
N ILE A 48 3.62 -5.11 6.46
CA ILE A 48 3.84 -5.54 5.07
C ILE A 48 5.29 -5.36 4.71
N ASP A 49 5.89 -6.39 4.14
CA ASP A 49 7.24 -6.35 3.60
C ASP A 49 7.19 -5.91 2.13
N ALA A 50 7.85 -4.80 1.85
CA ALA A 50 7.99 -4.25 0.51
C ALA A 50 9.38 -4.53 -0.05
N PRO A 51 9.48 -4.89 -1.34
CA PRO A 51 10.77 -5.13 -1.97
C PRO A 51 11.70 -3.91 -1.90
N ARG A 52 12.99 -4.19 -1.91
CA ARG A 52 14.06 -3.20 -1.85
C ARG A 52 13.90 -2.06 -2.86
N ASP A 53 13.43 -2.37 -4.06
CA ASP A 53 13.31 -1.41 -5.17
C ASP A 53 12.36 -0.25 -4.88
N ILE A 54 11.38 -0.46 -4.00
CA ILE A 54 10.40 0.57 -3.63
C ILE A 54 10.51 1.03 -2.19
N ALA A 55 11.44 0.46 -1.42
CA ALA A 55 11.61 0.76 0.00
C ALA A 55 11.78 2.27 0.29
N ALA A 56 12.57 2.97 -0.53
CA ALA A 56 12.84 4.40 -0.36
C ALA A 56 11.62 5.31 -0.55
N PHE A 57 10.52 4.79 -1.11
CA PHE A 57 9.30 5.55 -1.42
C PHE A 57 8.20 5.33 -0.40
N ILE A 58 8.49 4.66 0.69
CA ILE A 58 7.58 4.41 1.80
C ILE A 58 8.04 5.25 2.98
N ALA A 59 7.18 6.15 3.43
CA ALA A 59 7.50 7.06 4.52
C ALA A 59 6.43 7.00 5.62
N ALA A 60 6.87 7.08 6.87
CA ALA A 60 5.95 7.21 8.00
C ALA A 60 5.07 8.45 7.83
N LYS A 61 3.78 8.29 8.08
CA LYS A 61 2.71 9.30 7.86
C LYS A 61 2.48 9.66 6.38
N GLY A 62 3.17 9.00 5.46
CA GLY A 62 2.93 9.12 4.04
C GLY A 62 1.75 8.26 3.58
N SER A 63 1.30 8.52 2.37
CA SER A 63 0.27 7.73 1.71
C SER A 63 0.88 6.59 0.91
N PHE A 64 0.23 5.45 0.93
CA PHE A 64 0.65 4.28 0.18
C PHE A 64 -0.57 3.48 -0.28
N THR A 65 -0.46 2.78 -1.39
CA THR A 65 -1.57 2.01 -1.95
C THR A 65 -1.30 0.52 -1.85
N VAL A 66 -2.21 -0.20 -1.21
CA VAL A 66 -2.17 -1.66 -1.06
C VAL A 66 -3.44 -2.25 -1.65
N ASP A 67 -3.30 -3.13 -2.64
CA ASP A 67 -4.42 -3.73 -3.39
C ASP A 67 -5.43 -2.68 -3.89
N GLY A 68 -4.94 -1.52 -4.33
CA GLY A 68 -5.77 -0.42 -4.81
C GLY A 68 -6.38 0.46 -3.74
N VAL A 69 -6.13 0.19 -2.47
CA VAL A 69 -6.67 0.95 -1.32
C VAL A 69 -5.67 1.99 -0.85
N SER A 70 -6.11 3.25 -0.77
CA SER A 70 -5.32 4.35 -0.22
C SER A 70 -5.22 4.24 1.30
N LEU A 71 -4.01 4.18 1.82
CA LEU A 71 -3.74 3.97 3.24
C LEU A 71 -2.64 4.90 3.75
N THR A 72 -2.66 5.17 5.04
CA THR A 72 -1.60 5.92 5.72
C THR A 72 -0.61 4.95 6.37
N VAL A 73 0.66 5.17 6.12
CA VAL A 73 1.74 4.40 6.74
C VAL A 73 1.97 4.91 8.16
N ASN A 74 1.84 4.03 9.15
CA ASN A 74 2.04 4.39 10.56
C ASN A 74 3.52 4.37 10.97
N ALA A 75 4.27 3.39 10.47
CA ALA A 75 5.69 3.21 10.78
C ALA A 75 6.39 2.49 9.64
N VAL A 76 7.68 2.70 9.50
CA VAL A 76 8.55 2.01 8.55
C VAL A 76 9.82 1.57 9.26
N GLU A 77 10.24 0.35 9.01
CA GLU A 77 11.50 -0.22 9.47
C GLU A 77 12.27 -0.76 8.26
N ASP A 78 13.51 -0.32 8.10
CA ASP A 78 14.40 -0.87 7.09
C ASP A 78 15.11 -2.11 7.64
N LEU A 79 14.90 -3.25 6.97
CA LEU A 79 15.52 -4.51 7.35
C LEU A 79 16.92 -4.62 6.75
N PRO A 80 17.79 -5.48 7.34
CA PRO A 80 19.19 -5.61 6.88
C PRO A 80 19.38 -6.00 5.41
N ASP A 81 18.41 -6.69 4.82
CA ASP A 81 18.41 -7.10 3.40
C ASP A 81 17.91 -5.99 2.43
N GLY A 82 17.55 -4.83 2.97
CA GLY A 82 17.03 -3.70 2.20
C GLY A 82 15.51 -3.72 1.98
N VAL A 83 14.82 -4.75 2.45
CA VAL A 83 13.35 -4.79 2.50
C VAL A 83 12.84 -3.74 3.48
N ALA A 84 11.80 -3.02 3.14
CA ALA A 84 11.11 -2.14 4.07
C ALA A 84 9.89 -2.85 4.64
N ARG A 85 9.81 -2.93 5.96
CA ARG A 85 8.59 -3.38 6.66
C ARG A 85 7.81 -2.17 7.11
N PHE A 86 6.60 -2.02 6.64
CA PHE A 86 5.75 -0.90 7.01
C PHE A 86 4.45 -1.36 7.66
N ALA A 87 3.98 -0.54 8.60
CA ALA A 87 2.79 -0.82 9.38
C ALA A 87 1.61 0.03 8.92
N LEU A 88 0.45 -0.61 8.85
CA LEU A 88 -0.84 -0.02 8.50
C LEU A 88 -1.87 -0.40 9.56
N ASN A 89 -2.89 0.43 9.70
CA ASN A 89 -4.05 0.12 10.51
C ASN A 89 -5.31 0.23 9.65
N ILE A 90 -6.03 -0.88 9.50
CA ILE A 90 -7.24 -0.95 8.70
C ILE A 90 -8.45 -0.81 9.60
N ILE A 91 -9.22 0.27 9.39
CA ILE A 91 -10.46 0.50 10.13
C ILE A 91 -11.55 -0.51 9.75
N PRO A 92 -12.55 -0.77 10.60
CA PRO A 92 -13.58 -1.78 10.34
C PRO A 92 -14.29 -1.58 9.00
N HIS A 93 -14.59 -0.36 8.62
CA HIS A 93 -15.25 -0.07 7.34
C HIS A 93 -14.38 -0.55 6.15
N THR A 94 -13.11 -0.19 6.13
CA THR A 94 -12.18 -0.61 5.07
C THR A 94 -12.01 -2.12 5.02
N ALA A 95 -11.90 -2.77 6.18
CA ALA A 95 -11.84 -4.24 6.26
C ALA A 95 -13.10 -4.91 5.70
N GLY A 96 -14.26 -4.30 5.91
CA GLY A 96 -15.55 -4.84 5.45
C GLY A 96 -15.83 -4.66 3.96
N VAL A 97 -15.35 -3.57 3.35
CA VAL A 97 -15.67 -3.21 1.96
C VAL A 97 -14.56 -3.48 0.96
N THR A 98 -13.39 -3.91 1.42
CA THR A 98 -12.25 -4.24 0.56
C THR A 98 -11.78 -5.68 0.79
N THR A 99 -10.90 -6.16 -0.10
CA THR A 99 -10.27 -7.48 0.03
C THR A 99 -9.28 -7.55 1.20
N LEU A 100 -8.85 -6.42 1.76
CA LEU A 100 -7.84 -6.38 2.83
C LEU A 100 -8.32 -7.07 4.11
N GLY A 101 -9.60 -7.02 4.42
CA GLY A 101 -10.14 -7.70 5.60
C GLY A 101 -9.91 -9.21 5.61
N ALA A 102 -9.80 -9.84 4.44
CA ALA A 102 -9.58 -11.26 4.28
C ALA A 102 -8.10 -11.67 4.12
N ARG A 103 -7.19 -10.71 3.99
CA ARG A 103 -5.75 -10.99 3.84
C ARG A 103 -5.18 -11.57 5.13
N GLN A 104 -4.35 -12.59 4.96
CA GLN A 104 -3.70 -13.29 6.05
C GLN A 104 -2.18 -13.16 5.96
N GLN A 105 -1.49 -13.45 7.04
CA GLN A 105 -0.03 -13.53 7.05
C GLN A 105 0.45 -14.50 5.96
N GLY A 106 1.44 -14.06 5.18
CA GLY A 106 1.99 -14.80 4.05
C GLY A 106 1.34 -14.46 2.70
N ASP A 107 0.20 -13.77 2.69
CA ASP A 107 -0.46 -13.37 1.43
C ASP A 107 0.34 -12.29 0.70
N GLY A 108 0.32 -12.36 -0.63
CA GLY A 108 0.83 -11.31 -1.51
C GLY A 108 -0.18 -10.16 -1.63
N VAL A 109 0.34 -8.94 -1.71
CA VAL A 109 -0.45 -7.72 -1.94
C VAL A 109 0.21 -6.86 -2.99
N ASN A 110 -0.60 -6.23 -3.83
CA ASN A 110 -0.11 -5.28 -4.83
C ASN A 110 0.22 -3.95 -4.18
N LEU A 111 1.40 -3.42 -4.48
CA LEU A 111 1.90 -2.18 -3.92
C LEU A 111 2.07 -1.12 -5.01
N GLU A 112 1.54 0.07 -4.77
CA GLU A 112 1.72 1.24 -5.63
C GLU A 112 2.25 2.40 -4.80
N ILE A 113 3.36 2.99 -5.26
CA ILE A 113 3.96 4.17 -4.62
C ILE A 113 3.10 5.42 -4.89
N ASP A 114 3.22 6.43 -4.03
CA ASP A 114 2.60 7.73 -4.26
C ASP A 114 3.15 8.34 -5.56
N VAL A 115 2.29 8.95 -6.35
CA VAL A 115 2.67 9.60 -7.62
C VAL A 115 3.75 10.67 -7.42
N LEU A 116 3.76 11.38 -6.29
CA LEU A 116 4.79 12.35 -5.95
C LEU A 116 6.17 11.71 -5.79
N ALA A 117 6.23 10.55 -5.15
CA ALA A 117 7.46 9.79 -4.99
C ALA A 117 8.02 9.33 -6.34
N ARG A 118 7.17 9.04 -7.30
CA ARG A 118 7.54 8.61 -8.66
C ARG A 118 8.34 9.69 -9.39
N TYR A 119 7.91 10.94 -9.33
CA TYR A 119 8.63 12.07 -9.94
C TYR A 119 9.94 12.39 -9.20
N LEU A 120 9.92 12.34 -7.86
CA LEU A 120 11.13 12.53 -7.05
C LEU A 120 12.20 11.49 -7.39
N ARG A 121 11.81 10.23 -7.56
CA ARG A 121 12.70 9.15 -7.99
C ARG A 121 13.36 9.48 -9.34
N ARG A 122 12.57 9.89 -10.31
CA ARG A 122 13.09 10.25 -11.64
C ARG A 122 14.09 11.40 -11.56
N MET A 123 13.75 12.45 -10.82
CA MET A 123 14.62 13.62 -10.65
C MET A 123 15.93 13.24 -9.95
N GLN A 124 15.87 12.42 -8.91
CA GLN A 124 17.05 11.95 -8.19
C GLN A 124 17.96 11.10 -9.09
N SER A 125 17.40 10.22 -9.91
CA SER A 125 18.17 9.37 -10.82
C SER A 125 19.01 10.17 -11.81
N LEU A 126 18.57 11.36 -12.20
CA LEU A 126 19.31 12.27 -13.09
C LEU A 126 20.46 12.99 -12.37
N ARG A 127 20.37 13.16 -11.06
CA ARG A 127 21.45 13.77 -10.26
C ARG A 127 22.58 12.79 -9.95
N GLU A 128 22.26 11.53 -9.89
CA GLU A 128 23.20 10.43 -9.60
C GLU A 128 23.91 9.91 -10.87
N ALA A 129 23.47 10.36 -12.03
CA ALA A 129 24.04 9.96 -13.33
C ALA A 129 25.33 10.75 -13.67
#